data_50e1896826b56d93a3ca43fdbdef563a
#
_entry.id   50e1896826b56d93a3ca43fdbdef563a
#
_cell.length_a   1.000
_cell.length_b   1.000
_cell.length_c   1.000
_cell.angle_alpha   90.00
_cell.angle_beta   90.00
_cell.angle_gamma   90.00
#
_symmetry.space_group_name_H-M   'P 1'
#
loop_
_entity.id
_entity.type
_entity.pdbx_description
1 polymer ?
#
loop_
_entity_poly.entity_id
_entity_poly.type
_entity_poly.pdbx_seq_one_letter_code
_entity_poly.pdbx_strand_id
1 'polypeptide(L)'
;MVIIIFGVSGAGKTTVGKLLARDLRWRFIEADDFHPAANIEKMRSGHPLTDNDRWPWLEQLRQQIERSLSARENAVLACSALKRAYRDRLHVSDEIKFVFLRGDHALVEKQLRSRHGHFMNAALLQSQFHDLEEPESDENVQTVDLGRKPQELVDEIKATLHFAD
;
A
#
# COMPACT_ATOMS: atom_id res chain seq x y z
N MET A 1 -11.26 -10.56 -6.97
CA MET A 1 -10.21 -10.53 -5.91
C MET A 1 -9.45 -9.21 -5.99
N VAL A 2 -9.10 -8.62 -4.83
CA VAL A 2 -8.21 -7.45 -4.78
C VAL A 2 -7.04 -7.74 -3.86
N ILE A 3 -5.82 -7.49 -4.35
CA ILE A 3 -4.58 -7.56 -3.55
C ILE A 3 -4.21 -6.14 -3.13
N ILE A 4 -4.11 -5.89 -1.84
CA ILE A 4 -3.70 -4.61 -1.28
C ILE A 4 -2.26 -4.72 -0.81
N ILE A 5 -1.35 -4.02 -1.50
CA ILE A 5 0.06 -3.91 -1.12
C ILE A 5 0.21 -2.68 -0.23
N PHE A 6 0.66 -2.86 1.01
CA PHE A 6 0.75 -1.75 1.95
C PHE A 6 2.12 -1.67 2.65
N GLY A 7 2.35 -0.55 3.29
CA GLY A 7 3.58 -0.21 3.99
C GLY A 7 3.84 1.29 3.97
N VAL A 8 4.95 1.70 4.55
CA VAL A 8 5.35 3.11 4.62
C VAL A 8 5.68 3.68 3.24
N SER A 9 5.66 5.00 3.12
CA SER A 9 6.17 5.69 1.94
C SER A 9 7.62 5.28 1.65
N GLY A 10 7.93 5.06 0.37
CA GLY A 10 9.27 4.61 -0.03
C GLY A 10 9.51 3.11 0.06
N ALA A 11 8.57 2.32 0.57
CA ALA A 11 8.67 0.86 0.60
C ALA A 11 8.61 0.21 -0.79
N GLY A 12 8.21 0.95 -1.84
CA GLY A 12 8.13 0.43 -3.20
C GLY A 12 6.77 -0.15 -3.59
N LYS A 13 5.72 0.19 -2.87
CA LYS A 13 4.34 -0.27 -3.11
C LYS A 13 3.89 -0.10 -4.56
N THR A 14 4.11 1.09 -5.12
CA THR A 14 3.72 1.40 -6.51
C THR A 14 4.50 0.56 -7.51
N THR A 15 5.80 0.41 -7.32
CA THR A 15 6.66 -0.39 -8.20
C THR A 15 6.28 -1.87 -8.16
N VAL A 16 6.19 -2.45 -6.98
CA VAL A 16 5.80 -3.85 -6.78
C VAL A 16 4.37 -4.08 -7.25
N GLY A 17 3.46 -3.16 -6.93
CA GLY A 17 2.05 -3.24 -7.34
C GLY A 17 1.86 -3.23 -8.85
N LYS A 18 2.55 -2.35 -9.56
CA LYS A 18 2.50 -2.31 -11.03
C LYS A 18 3.08 -3.57 -11.68
N LEU A 19 4.21 -4.07 -11.14
CA LEU A 19 4.80 -5.31 -11.63
C LEU A 19 3.85 -6.50 -11.41
N LEU A 20 3.32 -6.64 -10.21
CA LEU A 20 2.37 -7.71 -9.88
C LEU A 20 1.11 -7.64 -10.76
N ALA A 21 0.53 -6.45 -10.91
CA ALA A 21 -0.65 -6.24 -11.75
C ALA A 21 -0.37 -6.61 -13.22
N ARG A 22 0.79 -6.23 -13.75
CA ARG A 22 1.23 -6.60 -15.10
C ARG A 22 1.35 -8.11 -15.25
N ASP A 23 2.05 -8.78 -14.32
CA ASP A 23 2.30 -10.21 -14.40
C ASP A 23 0.99 -11.03 -14.27
N LEU A 24 0.04 -10.56 -13.46
CA LEU A 24 -1.28 -11.18 -13.32
C LEU A 24 -2.29 -10.75 -14.40
N ARG A 25 -1.96 -9.73 -15.21
CA ARG A 25 -2.87 -9.06 -16.17
C ARG A 25 -4.11 -8.47 -15.48
N TRP A 26 -3.87 -7.88 -14.28
CA TRP A 26 -4.90 -7.25 -13.46
C TRP A 26 -4.81 -5.74 -13.55
N ARG A 27 -5.89 -5.06 -13.15
CA ARG A 27 -5.91 -3.61 -13.04
C ARG A 27 -5.01 -3.15 -11.89
N PHE A 28 -4.23 -2.09 -12.10
CA PHE A 28 -3.50 -1.41 -11.03
C PHE A 28 -4.26 -0.16 -10.56
N ILE A 29 -4.33 0.04 -9.25
CA ILE A 29 -4.95 1.19 -8.59
C ILE A 29 -3.93 1.82 -7.65
N GLU A 30 -3.67 3.12 -7.83
CA GLU A 30 -2.83 3.91 -6.92
C GLU A 30 -3.72 4.64 -5.90
N ALA A 31 -3.61 4.29 -4.63
CA ALA A 31 -4.43 4.87 -3.58
C ALA A 31 -4.22 6.38 -3.42
N ASP A 32 -3.01 6.87 -3.68
CA ASP A 32 -2.67 8.28 -3.57
C ASP A 32 -3.47 9.17 -4.54
N ASP A 33 -3.94 8.61 -5.66
CA ASP A 33 -4.76 9.35 -6.63
C ASP A 33 -6.15 9.73 -6.07
N PHE A 34 -6.56 9.13 -4.96
CA PHE A 34 -7.86 9.34 -4.32
C PHE A 34 -7.81 10.30 -3.13
N HIS A 35 -6.65 10.86 -2.81
CA HIS A 35 -6.57 11.86 -1.75
C HIS A 35 -7.30 13.14 -2.14
N PRO A 36 -8.11 13.73 -1.22
CA PRO A 36 -8.62 15.09 -1.39
C PRO A 36 -7.47 16.09 -1.58
N ALA A 37 -7.73 17.17 -2.33
CA ALA A 37 -6.73 18.21 -2.57
C ALA A 37 -6.13 18.79 -1.28
N ALA A 38 -6.93 18.92 -0.23
CA ALA A 38 -6.47 19.38 1.09
C ALA A 38 -5.43 18.44 1.71
N ASN A 39 -5.57 17.12 1.53
CA ASN A 39 -4.59 16.16 2.02
C ASN A 39 -3.27 16.27 1.25
N ILE A 40 -3.33 16.43 -0.06
CA ILE A 40 -2.14 16.61 -0.91
C ILE A 40 -1.38 17.87 -0.50
N GLU A 41 -2.08 18.98 -0.31
CA GLU A 41 -1.46 20.25 0.13
C GLU A 41 -0.83 20.12 1.51
N LYS A 42 -1.51 19.46 2.44
CA LYS A 42 -1.00 19.21 3.79
C LYS A 42 0.30 18.41 3.77
N MET A 43 0.37 17.35 2.95
CA MET A 43 1.60 16.55 2.77
C MET A 43 2.72 17.34 2.09
N ARG A 44 2.40 18.14 1.07
CA ARG A 44 3.37 19.00 0.38
C ARG A 44 4.00 20.03 1.32
N SER A 45 3.22 20.57 2.25
CA SER A 45 3.72 21.51 3.26
C SER A 45 4.47 20.83 4.43
N GLY A 46 4.69 19.53 4.36
CA GLY A 46 5.47 18.78 5.34
C GLY A 46 4.70 18.36 6.58
N HIS A 47 3.38 18.44 6.57
CA HIS A 47 2.53 18.05 7.69
C HIS A 47 1.98 16.63 7.50
N PRO A 48 2.03 15.76 8.54
CA PRO A 48 1.42 14.45 8.48
C PRO A 48 -0.11 14.55 8.48
N LEU A 49 -0.77 13.56 7.85
CA LEU A 49 -2.22 13.44 7.89
C LEU A 49 -2.66 12.84 9.22
N THR A 50 -3.79 13.35 9.73
CA THR A 50 -4.49 12.77 10.89
C THR A 50 -5.41 11.63 10.45
N ASP A 51 -5.96 10.88 11.41
CA ASP A 51 -6.99 9.88 11.13
C ASP A 51 -8.21 10.52 10.45
N ASN A 52 -8.65 11.70 10.94
CA ASN A 52 -9.77 12.43 10.35
C ASN A 52 -9.52 12.83 8.89
N ASP A 53 -8.29 13.17 8.53
CA ASP A 53 -7.91 13.46 7.15
C ASP A 53 -8.01 12.22 6.27
N ARG A 54 -7.74 11.03 6.83
CA ARG A 54 -7.66 9.77 6.10
C ARG A 54 -9.01 9.08 5.91
N TRP A 55 -9.98 9.24 6.80
CA TRP A 55 -11.27 8.54 6.71
C TRP A 55 -12.01 8.77 5.38
N PRO A 56 -12.14 9.99 4.86
CA PRO A 56 -12.77 10.21 3.56
C PRO A 56 -12.03 9.55 2.40
N TRP A 57 -10.70 9.55 2.46
CA TRP A 57 -9.85 8.88 1.49
C TRP A 57 -10.03 7.36 1.52
N LEU A 58 -10.00 6.75 2.71
CA LEU A 58 -10.24 5.31 2.88
C LEU A 58 -11.64 4.90 2.40
N GLU A 59 -12.64 5.75 2.59
CA GLU A 59 -13.99 5.50 2.10
C GLU A 59 -14.03 5.46 0.56
N GLN A 60 -13.34 6.36 -0.11
CA GLN A 60 -13.22 6.32 -1.57
C GLN A 60 -12.51 5.06 -2.06
N LEU A 61 -11.44 4.64 -1.37
CA LEU A 61 -10.75 3.39 -1.71
C LEU A 61 -11.65 2.18 -1.51
N ARG A 62 -12.39 2.13 -0.40
CA ARG A 62 -13.37 1.08 -0.14
C ARG A 62 -14.37 0.97 -1.30
N GLN A 63 -14.92 2.09 -1.75
CA GLN A 63 -15.84 2.11 -2.90
C GLN A 63 -15.18 1.60 -4.19
N GLN A 64 -13.90 1.91 -4.43
CA GLN A 64 -13.18 1.35 -5.59
C GLN A 64 -13.02 -0.17 -5.49
N ILE A 65 -12.71 -0.68 -4.30
CA ILE A 65 -12.63 -2.12 -4.04
C ILE A 65 -13.98 -2.80 -4.29
N GLU A 66 -15.06 -2.27 -3.71
CA GLU A 66 -16.42 -2.79 -3.86
C GLU A 66 -16.87 -2.80 -5.34
N ARG A 67 -16.54 -1.75 -6.09
CA ARG A 67 -16.81 -1.69 -7.55
C ARG A 67 -16.07 -2.79 -8.32
N SER A 68 -14.77 -2.98 -8.03
CA SER A 68 -13.99 -4.06 -8.67
C SER A 68 -14.58 -5.43 -8.38
N LEU A 69 -14.93 -5.72 -7.12
CA LEU A 69 -15.55 -7.00 -6.74
C LEU A 69 -16.90 -7.20 -7.41
N SER A 70 -17.76 -6.18 -7.43
CA SER A 70 -19.09 -6.24 -8.06
C SER A 70 -19.01 -6.46 -9.57
N ALA A 71 -18.01 -5.86 -10.22
CA ALA A 71 -17.72 -6.06 -11.64
C ALA A 71 -16.99 -7.38 -11.94
N ARG A 72 -16.60 -8.15 -10.92
CA ARG A 72 -15.75 -9.35 -11.01
C ARG A 72 -14.39 -9.03 -11.67
N GLU A 73 -13.90 -7.82 -11.47
CA GLU A 73 -12.58 -7.38 -11.92
C GLU A 73 -11.55 -7.64 -10.82
N ASN A 74 -10.43 -8.22 -11.21
CA ASN A 74 -9.29 -8.39 -10.32
C ASN A 74 -8.42 -7.12 -10.34
N ALA A 75 -7.90 -6.71 -9.18
CA ALA A 75 -7.08 -5.52 -9.06
C ALA A 75 -5.94 -5.67 -8.04
N VAL A 76 -4.88 -4.89 -8.25
CA VAL A 76 -3.83 -4.66 -7.26
C VAL A 76 -3.90 -3.20 -6.84
N LEU A 77 -4.07 -2.96 -5.55
CA LEU A 77 -4.14 -1.63 -4.94
C LEU A 77 -2.88 -1.36 -4.14
N ALA A 78 -2.14 -0.31 -4.48
CA ALA A 78 -1.04 0.20 -3.66
C ALA A 78 -1.57 1.26 -2.69
N CYS A 79 -1.49 1.01 -1.39
CA CYS A 79 -2.05 1.85 -0.34
C CYS A 79 -1.13 1.86 0.89
N SER A 80 -1.00 2.97 1.61
CA SER A 80 -0.22 2.99 2.85
C SER A 80 -0.82 2.09 3.94
N ALA A 81 -2.12 2.14 4.17
CA ALA A 81 -2.89 1.31 5.11
C ALA A 81 -2.16 0.99 6.44
N LEU A 82 -1.54 2.01 7.04
CA LEU A 82 -0.57 1.88 8.12
C LEU A 82 -1.14 1.31 9.42
N LYS A 83 -2.36 1.73 9.78
CA LYS A 83 -3.03 1.27 11.01
C LYS A 83 -3.95 0.09 10.73
N ARG A 84 -4.09 -0.77 11.73
CA ARG A 84 -5.05 -1.88 11.66
C ARG A 84 -6.47 -1.39 11.33
N ALA A 85 -6.92 -0.33 11.97
CA ALA A 85 -8.24 0.26 11.70
C ALA A 85 -8.44 0.65 10.23
N TYR A 86 -7.38 1.07 9.54
CA TYR A 86 -7.45 1.37 8.10
C TYR A 86 -7.59 0.08 7.28
N ARG A 87 -6.84 -0.96 7.62
CA ARG A 87 -6.93 -2.27 6.95
C ARG A 87 -8.30 -2.90 7.18
N ASP A 88 -8.82 -2.85 8.40
CA ASP A 88 -10.18 -3.33 8.73
C ASP A 88 -11.24 -2.62 7.88
N ARG A 89 -11.08 -1.31 7.65
CA ARG A 89 -12.00 -0.54 6.80
C ARG A 89 -11.98 -0.98 5.34
N LEU A 90 -10.84 -1.42 4.84
CA LEU A 90 -10.67 -1.89 3.46
C LEU A 90 -10.99 -3.38 3.28
N HIS A 91 -11.04 -4.16 4.36
CA HIS A 91 -11.33 -5.60 4.34
C HIS A 91 -12.85 -5.85 4.22
N VAL A 92 -13.39 -5.65 3.04
CA VAL A 92 -14.83 -5.74 2.77
C VAL A 92 -15.32 -7.17 2.49
N SER A 93 -14.43 -8.11 2.20
CA SER A 93 -14.72 -9.52 1.96
C SER A 93 -13.45 -10.37 2.01
N ASP A 94 -13.62 -11.69 2.04
CA ASP A 94 -12.50 -12.66 1.99
C ASP A 94 -11.72 -12.65 0.67
N GLU A 95 -12.27 -12.00 -0.36
CA GLU A 95 -11.57 -11.79 -1.63
C GLU A 95 -10.50 -10.68 -1.58
N ILE A 96 -10.33 -10.04 -0.43
CA ILE A 96 -9.25 -9.08 -0.21
C ILE A 96 -8.05 -9.80 0.39
N LYS A 97 -6.88 -9.63 -0.23
CA LYS A 97 -5.62 -10.16 0.26
C LYS A 97 -4.68 -9.00 0.56
N PHE A 98 -4.09 -9.00 1.76
CA PHE A 98 -3.15 -7.98 2.17
C PHE A 98 -1.72 -8.49 2.07
N VAL A 99 -0.85 -7.65 1.52
CA VAL A 99 0.60 -7.89 1.42
C VAL A 99 1.33 -6.71 2.06
N PHE A 100 2.05 -6.97 3.14
CA PHE A 100 2.85 -5.99 3.85
C PHE A 100 4.29 -5.99 3.33
N LEU A 101 4.74 -4.86 2.79
CA LEU A 101 6.15 -4.65 2.44
C LEU A 101 6.89 -4.11 3.66
N ARG A 102 7.65 -4.99 4.33
CA ARG A 102 8.37 -4.68 5.55
C ARG A 102 9.81 -4.28 5.25
N GLY A 103 10.22 -3.14 5.78
CA GLY A 103 11.60 -2.66 5.76
C GLY A 103 11.88 -1.77 6.94
N ASP A 104 13.13 -1.74 7.42
CA ASP A 104 13.53 -0.82 8.46
C ASP A 104 13.64 0.62 7.94
N HIS A 105 13.75 1.58 8.87
CA HIS A 105 13.83 3.00 8.55
C HIS A 105 15.01 3.32 7.62
N ALA A 106 16.20 2.76 7.89
CA ALA A 106 17.40 3.03 7.11
C ALA A 106 17.27 2.56 5.65
N LEU A 107 16.70 1.37 5.44
CA LEU A 107 16.47 0.82 4.11
C LEU A 107 15.47 1.66 3.32
N VAL A 108 14.35 2.03 3.94
CA VAL A 108 13.30 2.84 3.30
C VAL A 108 13.82 4.25 2.99
N GLU A 109 14.55 4.86 3.91
CA GLU A 109 15.17 6.17 3.70
C GLU A 109 16.14 6.15 2.52
N LYS A 110 16.97 5.11 2.40
CA LYS A 110 17.86 4.90 1.27
C LYS A 110 17.10 4.81 -0.06
N GLN A 111 16.00 4.05 -0.07
CA GLN A 111 15.15 3.93 -1.26
C GLN A 111 14.51 5.27 -1.66
N LEU A 112 14.06 6.06 -0.68
CA LEU A 112 13.50 7.39 -0.93
C LEU A 112 14.53 8.36 -1.50
N ARG A 113 15.75 8.37 -0.97
CA ARG A 113 16.84 9.24 -1.46
C ARG A 113 17.24 8.94 -2.90
N SER A 114 17.08 7.71 -3.37
CA SER A 114 17.35 7.32 -4.76
C SER A 114 16.28 7.77 -5.76
N ARG A 115 15.14 8.28 -5.29
CA ARG A 115 14.01 8.73 -6.12
C ARG A 115 14.03 10.25 -6.22
N HIS A 116 14.27 10.79 -7.43
CA HIS A 116 14.12 12.21 -7.71
C HIS A 116 12.64 12.63 -7.72
N GLY A 117 12.30 13.77 -7.09
CA GLY A 117 10.96 14.35 -7.14
C GLY A 117 9.96 13.82 -6.10
N HIS A 118 10.39 13.09 -5.07
CA HIS A 118 9.52 12.66 -3.98
C HIS A 118 9.27 13.80 -2.97
N PHE A 119 7.99 14.02 -2.62
CA PHE A 119 7.58 15.05 -1.64
C PHE A 119 7.80 14.62 -0.18
N MET A 120 8.33 13.42 0.06
CA MET A 120 8.49 12.88 1.40
C MET A 120 9.78 13.40 2.03
N ASN A 121 9.64 14.24 3.05
CA ASN A 121 10.78 14.67 3.88
C ASN A 121 10.98 13.67 5.06
N ALA A 122 12.09 13.83 5.78
CA ALA A 122 12.44 12.96 6.91
C ALA A 122 11.39 12.97 8.02
N ALA A 123 10.74 14.11 8.28
CA ALA A 123 9.68 14.20 9.30
C ALA A 123 8.42 13.41 8.92
N LEU A 124 8.03 13.45 7.64
CA LEU A 124 6.90 12.66 7.14
C LEU A 124 7.22 11.17 7.16
N LEU A 125 8.43 10.75 6.83
CA LEU A 125 8.85 9.36 6.92
C LEU A 125 8.81 8.85 8.36
N GLN A 126 9.32 9.63 9.31
CA GLN A 126 9.25 9.30 10.74
C GLN A 126 7.81 9.16 11.21
N SER A 127 6.92 10.04 10.78
CA SER A 127 5.48 9.96 11.06
C SER A 127 4.86 8.69 10.50
N GLN A 128 5.25 8.27 9.30
CA GLN A 128 4.79 7.02 8.68
C GLN A 128 5.17 5.80 9.54
N PHE A 129 6.42 5.73 10.02
CA PHE A 129 6.86 4.65 10.91
C PHE A 129 6.19 4.72 12.29
N HIS A 130 5.91 5.91 12.80
CA HIS A 130 5.16 6.10 14.05
C HIS A 130 3.72 5.58 13.92
N ASP A 131 3.06 5.85 12.80
CA ASP A 131 1.68 5.42 12.54
C ASP A 131 1.58 3.93 12.16
N LEU A 132 2.68 3.33 11.70
CA LEU A 132 2.67 1.93 11.26
C LEU A 132 2.38 1.01 12.45
N GLU A 133 1.28 0.30 12.35
CA GLU A 133 0.96 -0.86 13.16
C GLU A 133 1.26 -2.10 12.32
N GLU A 134 2.33 -2.81 12.64
CA GLU A 134 2.66 -4.05 11.93
C GLU A 134 1.50 -5.05 12.07
N PRO A 135 1.19 -5.82 11.01
CA PRO A 135 0.08 -6.76 11.06
C PRO A 135 0.31 -7.85 12.11
N GLU A 136 -0.74 -8.17 12.84
CA GLU A 136 -0.78 -9.26 13.79
C GLU A 136 -1.19 -10.58 13.12
N SER A 137 -0.95 -11.70 13.80
CA SER A 137 -1.18 -13.04 13.24
C SER A 137 -2.62 -13.33 12.83
N ASP A 138 -3.59 -12.64 13.45
CA ASP A 138 -5.02 -12.79 13.16
C ASP A 138 -5.50 -11.97 11.94
N GLU A 139 -4.67 -11.09 11.40
CA GLU A 139 -5.02 -10.29 10.22
C GLU A 139 -4.88 -11.04 8.88
N ASN A 140 -4.28 -12.23 8.87
CA ASN A 140 -4.03 -13.02 7.65
C ASN A 140 -3.31 -12.21 6.55
N VAL A 141 -2.24 -11.52 6.92
CA VAL A 141 -1.43 -10.69 6.03
C VAL A 141 -0.17 -11.44 5.62
N GLN A 142 0.14 -11.44 4.32
CA GLN A 142 1.45 -11.89 3.86
C GLN A 142 2.48 -10.79 4.09
N THR A 143 3.54 -11.07 4.84
CA THR A 143 4.67 -10.15 5.00
C THR A 143 5.79 -10.51 4.04
N VAL A 144 6.29 -9.51 3.31
CA VAL A 144 7.40 -9.63 2.36
C VAL A 144 8.48 -8.63 2.75
N ASP A 145 9.69 -9.15 2.99
CA ASP A 145 10.83 -8.33 3.42
C ASP A 145 11.48 -7.63 2.22
N LEU A 146 11.66 -6.31 2.36
CA LEU A 146 12.37 -5.47 1.40
C LEU A 146 13.87 -5.81 1.35
N GLY A 147 14.61 -5.14 0.46
CA GLY A 147 16.06 -5.33 0.30
C GLY A 147 16.44 -6.26 -0.85
N ARG A 148 15.47 -6.72 -1.61
CA ARG A 148 15.63 -7.52 -2.83
C ARG A 148 15.10 -6.77 -4.05
N LYS A 149 15.33 -7.32 -5.24
CA LYS A 149 14.79 -6.73 -6.48
C LYS A 149 13.26 -6.79 -6.49
N PRO A 150 12.57 -5.79 -7.04
CA PRO A 150 11.12 -5.77 -7.07
C PRO A 150 10.48 -7.03 -7.69
N GLN A 151 11.09 -7.62 -8.72
CA GLN A 151 10.58 -8.85 -9.33
C GLN A 151 10.64 -10.04 -8.37
N GLU A 152 11.70 -10.16 -7.57
CA GLU A 152 11.81 -11.23 -6.56
C GLU A 152 10.72 -11.13 -5.49
N LEU A 153 10.31 -9.90 -5.13
CA LEU A 153 9.19 -9.66 -4.22
C LEU A 153 7.85 -10.09 -4.87
N VAL A 154 7.67 -9.77 -6.14
CA VAL A 154 6.49 -10.19 -6.92
C VAL A 154 6.39 -11.71 -7.02
N ASP A 155 7.49 -12.39 -7.30
CA ASP A 155 7.55 -13.85 -7.42
C ASP A 155 7.18 -14.52 -6.08
N GLU A 156 7.67 -13.99 -4.95
CA GLU A 156 7.28 -14.45 -3.61
C GLU A 156 5.79 -14.23 -3.32
N ILE A 157 5.25 -13.07 -3.67
CA ILE A 157 3.81 -12.77 -3.50
C ILE A 157 2.98 -13.77 -4.30
N LYS A 158 3.31 -14.00 -5.56
CA LYS A 158 2.60 -14.96 -6.42
C LYS A 158 2.65 -16.37 -5.85
N ALA A 159 3.83 -16.82 -5.43
CA ALA A 159 4.01 -18.17 -4.87
C ALA A 159 3.16 -18.37 -3.60
N THR A 160 3.16 -17.40 -2.69
CA THR A 160 2.40 -17.49 -1.44
C THR A 160 0.89 -17.43 -1.66
N LEU A 161 0.43 -16.64 -2.60
CA LEU A 161 -0.99 -16.55 -2.96
C LEU A 161 -1.45 -17.62 -3.96
N HIS A 162 -0.54 -18.55 -4.32
CA HIS A 162 -0.82 -19.69 -5.22
C HIS A 162 -1.23 -19.28 -6.64
N PHE A 163 -0.69 -18.19 -7.16
CA PHE A 163 -0.83 -17.86 -8.57
C PHE A 163 0.23 -18.62 -9.39
N ALA A 164 -0.24 -19.36 -10.41
CA ALA A 164 0.65 -20.00 -11.37
C ALA A 164 1.35 -18.95 -12.26
N ASP A 165 2.53 -19.30 -12.76
CA ASP A 165 3.24 -18.50 -13.76
C ASP A 165 2.56 -18.53 -15.12
#